data_9f2bfab52c3c2179381dc5c61c101668
#
_entry.id   9f2bfab52c3c2179381dc5c61c101668
#
_cell.length_a   1.000
_cell.length_b   1.000
_cell.length_c   1.000
_cell.angle_alpha   90.00
_cell.angle_beta   90.00
_cell.angle_gamma   90.00
#
_symmetry.space_group_name_H-M   'P 1'
#
loop_
_entity.id
_entity.type
_entity.pdbx_description
1 polymer ?
#
loop_
_entity_poly.entity_id
_entity_poly.type
_entity_poly.pdbx_seq_one_letter_code
_entity_poly.pdbx_strand_id
1 'polypeptide(L)'
;MYRSKYNRLIFILLMLIPYRAFVQESKTSFNGYVKELYMFYSPENPIPGTDMNYLTTNIIHNRLNFKWYTSKKFTTVVEMRNRLMLGNLVKDFPGYRASVNVDNGLVNMSWITAQGNSWFVHSMIDRAYLDYTSGKWQIRAGRQRVNWGVNLVWNPNDIFNTFSYFDFDYEERPGTDAVRVQYYTGATSSAELVYKPGHDSILSTVAGIYRFSKWDYDFQFLGGQAGNDWVIGSGWSGDIYGAGFRGELTHFEPRNSNSVRATVASISADYTFKNSLFLHTSILYTSNGKTGKAGGMDVLFNSDMSAKQLSFARYSLFGQISKPITPLFTGSFSGIVNPSDGSFYFGPALTYSMLNNLELMLTGQLFFGDAGTEFGDIGQIAFGRLKWSF
;
A
#
# COMPACT_ATOMS: atom_id res chain seq x y z
N MET A 1 30.21 5.62 36.45
CA MET A 1 30.24 5.40 34.99
C MET A 1 30.05 3.91 34.67
N TYR A 2 28.95 3.25 35.18
CA TYR A 2 28.76 1.79 35.06
C TYR A 2 27.25 1.36 34.98
N ARG A 3 26.37 2.20 34.36
CA ARG A 3 24.93 1.89 34.27
C ARG A 3 24.36 1.76 32.86
N SER A 4 25.17 1.83 31.79
CA SER A 4 24.68 1.88 30.42
C SER A 4 24.71 0.54 29.62
N LYS A 5 25.38 -0.49 30.12
CA LYS A 5 25.54 -1.75 29.36
C LYS A 5 24.41 -2.76 29.57
N TYR A 6 23.69 -2.73 30.67
CA TYR A 6 22.65 -3.72 30.98
C TYR A 6 21.28 -3.45 30.35
N ASN A 7 20.98 -2.20 30.04
CA ASN A 7 19.69 -1.85 29.41
C ASN A 7 19.59 -2.28 27.94
N ARG A 8 20.71 -2.53 27.26
CA ARG A 8 20.72 -3.00 25.86
C ARG A 8 20.47 -4.51 25.72
N LEU A 9 20.87 -5.28 26.73
CA LEU A 9 20.66 -6.75 26.74
C LEU A 9 19.21 -7.11 27.12
N ILE A 10 18.54 -6.31 27.93
CA ILE A 10 17.15 -6.54 28.35
C ILE A 10 16.17 -6.39 27.18
N PHE A 11 16.45 -5.50 26.22
CA PHE A 11 15.59 -5.31 25.04
C PHE A 11 15.67 -6.46 24.03
N ILE A 12 16.82 -7.14 23.95
CA ILE A 12 17.02 -8.31 23.09
C ILE A 12 16.44 -9.59 23.74
N LEU A 13 16.47 -9.68 25.06
CA LEU A 13 15.96 -10.85 25.79
C LEU A 13 14.43 -10.92 25.85
N LEU A 14 13.73 -9.79 25.74
CA LEU A 14 12.26 -9.72 25.68
C LEU A 14 11.68 -10.24 24.35
N MET A 15 12.49 -10.44 23.32
CA MET A 15 12.09 -11.00 22.03
C MET A 15 12.10 -12.54 21.97
N LEU A 16 12.59 -13.25 23.02
CA LEU A 16 12.80 -14.70 23.00
C LEU A 16 11.91 -15.49 23.98
N ILE A 17 10.81 -14.94 24.47
CA ILE A 17 9.91 -15.69 25.35
C ILE A 17 9.00 -16.57 24.48
N PRO A 18 9.15 -17.92 24.48
CA PRO A 18 8.21 -18.80 23.83
C PRO A 18 6.88 -18.78 24.61
N TYR A 19 5.86 -18.14 24.07
CA TYR A 19 4.51 -18.23 24.62
C TYR A 19 3.99 -19.66 24.45
N ARG A 20 3.82 -20.38 25.55
CA ARG A 20 3.05 -21.61 25.56
C ARG A 20 1.58 -21.28 25.32
N ALA A 21 1.03 -21.80 24.22
CA ALA A 21 -0.38 -21.67 23.90
C ALA A 21 -1.24 -22.43 24.92
N PHE A 22 -1.92 -21.72 25.80
CA PHE A 22 -3.08 -22.25 26.50
C PHE A 22 -4.28 -22.15 25.55
N VAL A 23 -4.87 -23.29 25.21
CA VAL A 23 -6.13 -23.40 24.46
C VAL A 23 -7.28 -23.03 25.42
N GLN A 24 -7.43 -21.77 25.69
CA GLN A 24 -8.63 -21.13 26.21
C GLN A 24 -9.00 -20.10 25.16
N GLU A 25 -10.27 -19.84 24.84
CA GLU A 25 -10.64 -18.76 23.91
C GLU A 25 -9.91 -17.50 24.34
N SER A 26 -8.75 -17.27 23.74
CA SER A 26 -7.89 -16.17 24.18
C SER A 26 -8.59 -14.89 23.78
N LYS A 27 -8.93 -14.05 24.75
CA LYS A 27 -9.52 -12.72 24.53
C LYS A 27 -8.57 -11.79 23.78
N THR A 28 -7.37 -12.26 23.45
CA THR A 28 -6.32 -11.49 22.78
C THR A 28 -5.66 -12.34 21.69
N SER A 29 -5.26 -11.68 20.61
CA SER A 29 -4.41 -12.25 19.56
C SER A 29 -3.19 -11.37 19.39
N PHE A 30 -2.03 -11.97 19.35
CA PHE A 30 -0.76 -11.29 19.11
C PHE A 30 0.01 -12.05 18.04
N ASN A 31 0.39 -11.36 16.97
CA ASN A 31 1.21 -11.88 15.89
C ASN A 31 2.02 -10.75 15.27
N GLY A 32 2.93 -11.10 14.38
CA GLY A 32 3.75 -10.11 13.72
C GLY A 32 4.80 -10.73 12.80
N TYR A 33 5.74 -9.88 12.40
CA TYR A 33 6.91 -10.33 11.66
C TYR A 33 8.11 -9.43 11.93
N VAL A 34 9.27 -9.98 11.63
CA VAL A 34 10.52 -9.23 11.44
C VAL A 34 10.99 -9.49 10.03
N LYS A 35 11.33 -8.45 9.31
CA LYS A 35 11.94 -8.58 7.99
C LYS A 35 13.15 -7.68 7.85
N GLU A 36 14.12 -8.13 7.10
CA GLU A 36 15.22 -7.35 6.58
C GLU A 36 14.96 -7.08 5.10
N LEU A 37 15.09 -5.83 4.70
CA LEU A 37 15.00 -5.38 3.32
C LEU A 37 16.26 -4.61 2.97
N TYR A 38 17.07 -5.17 2.09
CA TYR A 38 18.20 -4.47 1.47
C TYR A 38 17.76 -3.89 0.12
N MET A 39 18.06 -2.61 -0.10
CA MET A 39 17.81 -1.89 -1.35
C MET A 39 19.15 -1.39 -1.92
N PHE A 40 19.34 -1.64 -3.20
CA PHE A 40 20.36 -1.02 -4.03
C PHE A 40 19.67 -0.23 -5.14
N TYR A 41 19.94 1.07 -5.22
CA TYR A 41 19.39 1.97 -6.22
C TYR A 41 20.50 2.61 -7.04
N SER A 42 20.46 2.43 -8.35
CA SER A 42 21.28 3.08 -9.36
C SER A 42 20.40 4.07 -10.15
N PRO A 43 20.46 5.37 -9.86
CA PRO A 43 19.68 6.37 -10.57
C PRO A 43 20.17 6.48 -12.03
N GLU A 44 19.27 6.86 -12.94
CA GLU A 44 19.62 7.11 -14.36
C GLU A 44 20.57 8.31 -14.48
N ASN A 45 20.35 9.34 -13.71
CA ASN A 45 21.19 10.53 -13.67
C ASN A 45 21.81 10.69 -12.27
N PRO A 46 23.03 11.26 -12.16
CA PRO A 46 23.63 11.57 -10.87
C PRO A 46 22.68 12.37 -9.96
N ILE A 47 22.63 12.03 -8.70
CA ILE A 47 21.72 12.70 -7.75
C ILE A 47 22.23 14.14 -7.54
N PRO A 48 21.41 15.18 -7.78
CA PRO A 48 21.80 16.56 -7.63
C PRO A 48 22.38 16.85 -6.25
N GLY A 49 23.56 17.49 -6.22
CA GLY A 49 24.26 17.85 -4.97
C GLY A 49 25.03 16.70 -4.31
N THR A 50 25.20 15.56 -5.00
CA THR A 50 26.02 14.44 -4.53
C THR A 50 26.92 13.93 -5.65
N ASP A 51 28.08 13.34 -5.29
CA ASP A 51 28.95 12.62 -6.23
C ASP A 51 28.58 11.12 -6.32
N MET A 52 27.40 10.74 -5.86
CA MET A 52 27.02 9.34 -5.73
C MET A 52 26.31 8.82 -6.97
N ASN A 53 26.84 7.71 -7.51
CA ASN A 53 26.24 6.96 -8.62
C ASN A 53 25.29 5.84 -8.13
N TYR A 54 25.17 5.63 -6.83
CA TYR A 54 24.26 4.63 -6.25
C TYR A 54 23.85 4.99 -4.83
N LEU A 55 22.67 4.54 -4.42
CA LEU A 55 22.19 4.60 -3.04
C LEU A 55 21.91 3.19 -2.51
N THR A 56 22.18 3.01 -1.23
CA THR A 56 21.85 1.77 -0.53
C THR A 56 21.08 2.07 0.75
N THR A 57 20.15 1.20 1.07
CA THR A 57 19.46 1.23 2.36
C THR A 57 19.25 -0.20 2.84
N ASN A 58 19.54 -0.43 4.12
CA ASN A 58 19.11 -1.65 4.81
C ASN A 58 18.03 -1.26 5.82
N ILE A 59 16.90 -1.94 5.78
CA ILE A 59 15.75 -1.68 6.65
C ILE A 59 15.45 -2.95 7.44
N ILE A 60 15.66 -2.91 8.75
CA ILE A 60 15.16 -3.95 9.65
C ILE A 60 13.79 -3.49 10.14
N HIS A 61 12.75 -4.16 9.69
CA HIS A 61 11.36 -3.83 9.94
C HIS A 61 10.73 -4.85 10.87
N ASN A 62 10.23 -4.42 12.00
CA ASN A 62 9.42 -5.19 12.91
C ASN A 62 7.98 -4.69 12.90
N ARG A 63 7.03 -5.60 12.80
CA ARG A 63 5.61 -5.32 12.94
C ARG A 63 5.00 -6.14 14.06
N LEU A 64 4.18 -5.49 14.87
CA LEU A 64 3.44 -6.07 15.99
C LEU A 64 1.95 -5.80 15.78
N ASN A 65 1.14 -6.85 15.76
CA ASN A 65 -0.30 -6.77 15.61
C ASN A 65 -0.96 -7.30 16.88
N PHE A 66 -1.71 -6.45 17.55
CA PHE A 66 -2.44 -6.79 18.75
C PHE A 66 -3.94 -6.60 18.55
N LYS A 67 -4.73 -7.63 18.87
CA LYS A 67 -6.20 -7.57 18.89
C LYS A 67 -6.70 -8.01 20.26
N TRP A 68 -7.64 -7.24 20.78
CA TRP A 68 -8.30 -7.54 22.04
C TRP A 68 -9.82 -7.64 21.85
N TYR A 69 -10.35 -8.83 22.02
CA TYR A 69 -11.78 -9.14 21.97
C TYR A 69 -12.40 -8.87 23.34
N THR A 70 -12.74 -7.61 23.59
CA THR A 70 -13.27 -7.14 24.89
C THR A 70 -14.62 -7.79 25.20
N SER A 71 -15.43 -8.02 24.17
CA SER A 71 -16.69 -8.76 24.23
C SER A 71 -17.03 -9.35 22.86
N LYS A 72 -18.16 -10.09 22.77
CA LYS A 72 -18.68 -10.60 21.47
C LYS A 72 -19.01 -9.47 20.47
N LYS A 73 -19.15 -8.23 20.94
CA LYS A 73 -19.51 -7.07 20.10
C LYS A 73 -18.38 -6.08 19.91
N PHE A 74 -17.37 -6.07 20.77
CA PHE A 74 -16.29 -5.08 20.75
C PHE A 74 -14.93 -5.73 20.53
N THR A 75 -14.20 -5.20 19.56
CA THR A 75 -12.80 -5.54 19.29
C THR A 75 -11.97 -4.28 19.26
N THR A 76 -10.85 -4.28 19.96
CA THR A 76 -9.82 -3.23 19.89
C THR A 76 -8.64 -3.76 19.10
N VAL A 77 -8.14 -2.97 18.17
CA VAL A 77 -6.98 -3.32 17.34
C VAL A 77 -5.93 -2.23 17.47
N VAL A 78 -4.68 -2.63 17.72
CA VAL A 78 -3.50 -1.76 17.68
C VAL A 78 -2.41 -2.50 16.90
N GLU A 79 -1.92 -1.89 15.83
CA GLU A 79 -0.84 -2.43 15.02
C GLU A 79 0.24 -1.36 14.86
N MET A 80 1.48 -1.77 15.15
CA MET A 80 2.63 -0.88 15.19
C MET A 80 3.74 -1.43 14.33
N ARG A 81 4.42 -0.54 13.63
CA ARG A 81 5.62 -0.87 12.88
C ARG A 81 6.82 -0.08 13.40
N ASN A 82 7.96 -0.75 13.48
CA ASN A 82 9.23 -0.16 13.84
C ASN A 82 10.24 -0.48 12.74
N ARG A 83 10.98 0.51 12.27
CA ARG A 83 11.96 0.38 11.20
C ARG A 83 13.29 0.98 11.62
N LEU A 84 14.32 0.15 11.71
CA LEU A 84 15.70 0.62 11.78
C LEU A 84 16.21 0.76 10.34
N MET A 85 16.52 1.96 9.94
CA MET A 85 16.99 2.31 8.60
C MET A 85 18.46 2.71 8.65
N LEU A 86 19.28 2.10 7.79
CA LEU A 86 20.73 2.32 7.71
C LEU A 86 21.13 2.44 6.22
N GLY A 87 22.25 3.12 5.96
CA GLY A 87 22.84 3.17 4.62
C GLY A 87 23.26 4.58 4.21
N ASN A 88 23.81 4.68 3.00
CA ASN A 88 24.23 5.96 2.47
C ASN A 88 23.05 6.87 2.13
N LEU A 89 21.88 6.31 1.75
CA LEU A 89 20.64 7.08 1.60
C LEU A 89 20.29 7.85 2.87
N VAL A 90 20.44 7.22 4.05
CA VAL A 90 20.16 7.87 5.34
C VAL A 90 21.22 8.93 5.67
N LYS A 91 22.48 8.63 5.34
CA LYS A 91 23.63 9.50 5.68
C LYS A 91 23.69 10.73 4.78
N ASP A 92 23.52 10.53 3.47
CA ASP A 92 23.97 11.49 2.48
C ASP A 92 22.78 12.19 1.75
N PHE A 93 21.52 11.74 2.00
CA PHE A 93 20.34 12.38 1.42
C PHE A 93 19.61 13.25 2.47
N PRO A 94 19.85 14.59 2.46
CA PRO A 94 19.19 15.50 3.38
C PRO A 94 17.66 15.43 3.21
N GLY A 95 16.95 15.34 4.32
CA GLY A 95 15.48 15.28 4.30
C GLY A 95 14.88 13.88 4.23
N TYR A 96 15.63 12.81 3.93
CA TYR A 96 15.10 11.44 3.89
C TYR A 96 14.40 11.04 5.20
N ARG A 97 14.98 11.39 6.36
CA ARG A 97 14.35 11.14 7.67
C ARG A 97 13.02 11.86 7.82
N ALA A 98 12.96 13.10 7.36
CA ALA A 98 11.72 13.88 7.39
C ALA A 98 10.66 13.30 6.46
N SER A 99 11.02 12.86 5.25
CA SER A 99 10.09 12.24 4.30
C SER A 99 9.53 10.91 4.80
N VAL A 100 10.32 10.15 5.56
CA VAL A 100 9.87 8.88 6.17
C VAL A 100 8.96 9.12 7.39
N ASN A 101 9.18 10.20 8.14
CA ASN A 101 8.43 10.53 9.35
C ASN A 101 7.21 11.42 9.07
N VAL A 102 6.49 11.14 7.99
CA VAL A 102 5.25 11.82 7.63
C VAL A 102 4.05 10.99 8.08
N ASP A 103 3.10 11.62 8.72
CA ASP A 103 1.80 11.05 9.07
C ASP A 103 0.69 11.98 8.58
N ASN A 104 -0.05 11.52 7.58
CA ASN A 104 -1.16 12.27 6.98
C ASN A 104 -2.50 12.04 7.73
N GLY A 105 -2.47 11.42 8.93
CA GLY A 105 -3.62 11.24 9.80
C GLY A 105 -3.99 12.51 10.56
N LEU A 106 -5.18 12.53 11.16
CA LEU A 106 -5.63 13.61 12.05
C LEU A 106 -4.76 13.70 13.31
N VAL A 107 -4.34 12.54 13.83
CA VAL A 107 -3.45 12.41 14.97
C VAL A 107 -2.10 11.93 14.48
N ASN A 108 -1.04 12.68 14.77
CA ASN A 108 0.32 12.24 14.42
C ASN A 108 0.71 11.03 15.29
N MET A 109 0.84 9.86 14.67
CA MET A 109 1.25 8.60 15.28
C MET A 109 2.56 8.08 14.67
N SER A 110 3.40 8.97 14.15
CA SER A 110 4.71 8.70 13.54
C SER A 110 5.81 9.48 14.26
N TRP A 111 6.90 8.82 14.62
CA TRP A 111 8.01 9.49 15.32
C TRP A 111 9.36 8.78 15.09
N ILE A 112 10.45 9.56 15.25
CA ILE A 112 11.81 9.04 15.29
C ILE A 112 12.16 8.73 16.74
N THR A 113 12.36 7.44 17.05
CA THR A 113 12.68 6.97 18.42
C THR A 113 14.15 7.17 18.78
N ALA A 114 15.04 7.00 17.82
CA ALA A 114 16.49 7.18 17.98
C ALA A 114 17.12 7.45 16.62
N GLN A 115 18.25 8.16 16.62
CA GLN A 115 18.95 8.48 15.38
C GLN A 115 20.47 8.70 15.58
N GLY A 116 21.23 8.48 14.53
CA GLY A 116 22.65 8.78 14.37
C GLY A 116 22.94 9.35 13.00
N ASN A 117 24.20 9.48 12.60
CA ASN A 117 24.55 10.08 11.31
C ASN A 117 24.05 9.27 10.10
N SER A 118 24.19 7.93 10.15
CA SER A 118 23.91 7.01 9.05
C SER A 118 22.77 6.03 9.36
N TRP A 119 22.00 6.27 10.42
CA TRP A 119 20.88 5.41 10.82
C TRP A 119 19.83 6.17 11.62
N PHE A 120 18.60 5.66 11.61
CA PHE A 120 17.55 6.09 12.53
C PHE A 120 16.53 4.96 12.74
N VAL A 121 15.82 5.05 13.87
CA VAL A 121 14.69 4.19 14.20
C VAL A 121 13.41 5.00 14.06
N HIS A 122 12.56 4.60 13.13
CA HIS A 122 11.25 5.16 12.92
C HIS A 122 10.19 4.21 13.46
N SER A 123 9.25 4.74 14.23
CA SER A 123 8.10 4.00 14.77
C SER A 123 6.80 4.67 14.34
N MET A 124 5.79 3.87 14.03
CA MET A 124 4.48 4.36 13.61
C MET A 124 3.38 3.38 14.02
N ILE A 125 2.27 3.91 14.50
CA ILE A 125 1.04 3.13 14.70
C ILE A 125 0.19 3.22 13.44
N ASP A 126 0.13 2.13 12.67
CA ASP A 126 -0.60 2.04 11.40
C ASP A 126 -2.10 1.81 11.61
N ARG A 127 -2.47 1.15 12.71
CA ARG A 127 -3.86 0.84 13.09
C ARG A 127 -4.07 1.10 14.57
N ALA A 128 -5.11 1.84 14.89
CA ALA A 128 -5.57 2.04 16.25
C ALA A 128 -7.07 2.34 16.20
N TYR A 129 -7.90 1.31 16.35
CA TYR A 129 -9.35 1.48 16.23
C TYR A 129 -10.15 0.57 17.16
N LEU A 130 -11.37 1.01 17.43
CA LEU A 130 -12.43 0.22 18.05
C LEU A 130 -13.41 -0.24 16.97
N ASP A 131 -13.79 -1.51 17.01
CA ASP A 131 -14.80 -2.12 16.13
C ASP A 131 -15.97 -2.59 16.99
N TYR A 132 -17.17 -2.11 16.67
CA TYR A 132 -18.42 -2.53 17.26
C TYR A 132 -19.29 -3.23 16.24
N THR A 133 -19.67 -4.48 16.50
CA THR A 133 -20.54 -5.27 15.62
C THR A 133 -21.75 -5.76 16.39
N SER A 134 -22.95 -5.45 15.91
CA SER A 134 -24.21 -5.91 16.51
C SER A 134 -25.31 -6.06 15.44
N GLY A 135 -25.79 -7.29 15.26
CA GLY A 135 -26.77 -7.61 14.24
C GLY A 135 -26.25 -7.25 12.82
N LYS A 136 -26.96 -6.36 12.15
CA LYS A 136 -26.61 -5.89 10.79
C LYS A 136 -25.66 -4.67 10.78
N TRP A 137 -25.26 -4.16 11.94
CA TRP A 137 -24.44 -2.97 12.05
C TRP A 137 -23.00 -3.30 12.42
N GLN A 138 -22.07 -2.64 11.74
CA GLN A 138 -20.68 -2.55 12.14
C GLN A 138 -20.26 -1.08 12.16
N ILE A 139 -19.70 -0.64 13.27
CA ILE A 139 -19.18 0.73 13.45
C ILE A 139 -17.72 0.62 13.85
N ARG A 140 -16.86 1.31 13.13
CA ARG A 140 -15.43 1.35 13.44
C ARG A 140 -14.96 2.79 13.53
N ALA A 141 -14.23 3.11 14.60
CA ALA A 141 -13.70 4.46 14.84
C ALA A 141 -12.21 4.40 15.18
N GLY A 142 -11.42 5.27 14.59
CA GLY A 142 -9.98 5.37 14.74
C GLY A 142 -9.21 5.12 13.46
N ARG A 143 -7.88 4.92 13.58
CA ARG A 143 -6.99 4.67 12.44
C ARG A 143 -7.21 3.28 11.89
N GLN A 144 -7.74 3.19 10.70
CA GLN A 144 -8.14 1.97 10.04
C GLN A 144 -7.88 2.02 8.54
N ARG A 145 -7.82 0.87 7.87
CA ARG A 145 -7.87 0.84 6.42
C ARG A 145 -9.32 0.86 5.95
N VAL A 146 -9.63 1.79 5.07
CA VAL A 146 -10.86 1.82 4.29
C VAL A 146 -10.49 1.47 2.85
N ASN A 147 -10.98 0.35 2.33
CA ASN A 147 -10.67 -0.13 0.99
C ASN A 147 -11.94 -0.29 0.18
N TRP A 148 -12.05 0.49 -0.88
CA TRP A 148 -13.17 0.46 -1.82
C TRP A 148 -12.79 -0.02 -3.21
N GLY A 149 -11.49 -0.27 -3.43
CA GLY A 149 -11.00 -0.82 -4.68
C GLY A 149 -11.32 -2.31 -4.85
N VAL A 150 -11.59 -2.72 -6.07
CA VAL A 150 -11.81 -4.11 -6.47
C VAL A 150 -10.76 -4.63 -7.46
N ASN A 151 -9.97 -3.74 -8.07
CA ASN A 151 -8.87 -4.10 -8.97
C ASN A 151 -7.61 -4.50 -8.20
N LEU A 152 -6.70 -5.20 -8.87
CA LEU A 152 -5.45 -5.68 -8.28
C LEU A 152 -4.31 -4.64 -8.30
N VAL A 153 -4.29 -3.76 -9.29
CA VAL A 153 -3.21 -2.77 -9.48
C VAL A 153 -3.69 -1.34 -9.27
N TRP A 154 -4.60 -0.87 -10.08
CA TRP A 154 -5.11 0.51 -10.02
C TRP A 154 -6.54 0.55 -9.54
N ASN A 155 -6.77 1.30 -8.46
CA ASN A 155 -8.06 1.36 -7.77
C ASN A 155 -8.61 2.80 -7.71
N PRO A 156 -9.27 3.29 -8.78
CA PRO A 156 -9.89 4.61 -8.78
C PRO A 156 -10.94 4.83 -7.68
N ASN A 157 -11.58 3.76 -7.21
CA ASN A 157 -12.58 3.81 -6.15
C ASN A 157 -11.97 3.89 -4.73
N ASP A 158 -10.65 3.65 -4.56
CA ASP A 158 -10.01 3.68 -3.24
C ASP A 158 -9.62 5.10 -2.82
N ILE A 159 -10.65 5.94 -2.63
CA ILE A 159 -10.52 7.39 -2.35
C ILE A 159 -9.99 7.72 -0.94
N PHE A 160 -9.88 6.75 -0.03
CA PHE A 160 -9.41 6.93 1.33
C PHE A 160 -7.96 6.52 1.55
N ASN A 161 -7.51 5.46 0.88
CA ASN A 161 -6.21 4.81 1.12
C ASN A 161 -5.53 4.39 -0.19
N THR A 162 -5.40 5.31 -1.11
CA THR A 162 -4.65 5.09 -2.36
C THR A 162 -3.20 4.71 -2.06
N PHE A 163 -2.63 3.84 -2.87
CA PHE A 163 -1.25 3.38 -2.72
C PHE A 163 -0.58 3.23 -4.09
N SER A 164 0.76 3.31 -4.07
CA SER A 164 1.58 3.08 -5.26
C SER A 164 1.81 1.59 -5.50
N TYR A 165 1.73 1.16 -6.78
CA TYR A 165 2.15 -0.18 -7.19
C TYR A 165 3.64 -0.44 -6.86
N PHE A 166 4.46 0.60 -6.90
CA PHE A 166 5.92 0.50 -6.66
C PHE A 166 6.29 0.31 -5.19
N ASP A 167 5.37 0.58 -4.24
CA ASP A 167 5.55 0.29 -2.81
C ASP A 167 5.14 -1.17 -2.50
N PHE A 168 5.93 -2.13 -3.03
CA PHE A 168 5.65 -3.56 -2.88
C PHE A 168 5.88 -4.09 -1.46
N ASP A 169 6.69 -3.40 -0.66
CA ASP A 169 7.07 -3.86 0.69
C ASP A 169 6.08 -3.42 1.78
N TYR A 170 5.15 -2.54 1.45
CA TYR A 170 4.11 -2.09 2.38
C TYR A 170 2.85 -2.95 2.27
N GLU A 171 2.94 -4.19 2.76
CA GLU A 171 1.89 -5.21 2.64
C GLU A 171 0.56 -4.77 3.27
N GLU A 172 0.58 -4.08 4.42
CA GLU A 172 -0.60 -3.70 5.18
C GLU A 172 -1.31 -2.45 4.67
N ARG A 173 -0.64 -1.66 3.87
CA ARG A 173 -1.07 -0.38 3.32
C ARG A 173 -1.46 0.67 4.38
N PRO A 174 -1.35 1.97 4.10
CA PRO A 174 -1.60 3.03 5.07
C PRO A 174 -2.99 2.96 5.68
N GLY A 175 -3.11 3.41 6.94
CA GLY A 175 -4.37 3.65 7.61
C GLY A 175 -4.87 5.08 7.42
N THR A 176 -6.16 5.28 7.63
CA THR A 176 -6.78 6.60 7.70
C THR A 176 -7.55 6.76 9.01
N ASP A 177 -7.49 7.94 9.63
CA ASP A 177 -8.26 8.26 10.82
C ASP A 177 -9.69 8.55 10.38
N ALA A 178 -10.64 7.66 10.72
CA ALA A 178 -12.00 7.74 10.23
C ALA A 178 -13.02 7.12 11.18
N VAL A 179 -14.27 7.53 11.01
CA VAL A 179 -15.45 6.83 11.50
C VAL A 179 -16.12 6.17 10.31
N ARG A 180 -16.32 4.86 10.40
CA ARG A 180 -16.95 4.03 9.38
C ARG A 180 -18.19 3.37 9.97
N VAL A 181 -19.31 3.50 9.30
CA VAL A 181 -20.57 2.85 9.64
C VAL A 181 -21.00 1.98 8.46
N GLN A 182 -21.16 0.70 8.70
CA GLN A 182 -21.60 -0.27 7.69
C GLN A 182 -22.89 -0.95 8.15
N TYR A 183 -23.85 -1.06 7.23
CA TYR A 183 -25.10 -1.75 7.41
C TYR A 183 -25.26 -2.85 6.37
N TYR A 184 -25.44 -4.09 6.82
CA TYR A 184 -25.69 -5.24 5.95
C TYR A 184 -27.16 -5.27 5.57
N THR A 185 -27.47 -4.87 4.34
CA THR A 185 -28.85 -4.81 3.82
C THR A 185 -29.39 -6.20 3.48
N GLY A 186 -28.51 -7.12 3.08
CA GLY A 186 -28.82 -8.51 2.73
C GLY A 186 -27.62 -9.44 2.98
N ALA A 187 -27.73 -10.67 2.48
CA ALA A 187 -26.63 -11.64 2.60
C ALA A 187 -25.39 -11.24 1.78
N THR A 188 -25.63 -10.64 0.61
CA THR A 188 -24.57 -10.22 -0.34
C THR A 188 -24.61 -8.72 -0.62
N SER A 189 -25.27 -7.93 0.24
CA SER A 189 -25.39 -6.49 0.04
C SER A 189 -25.15 -5.69 1.29
N SER A 190 -24.51 -4.53 1.14
CA SER A 190 -24.19 -3.63 2.25
C SER A 190 -24.16 -2.16 1.79
N ALA A 191 -24.53 -1.28 2.71
CA ALA A 191 -24.29 0.16 2.61
C ALA A 191 -23.22 0.57 3.62
N GLU A 192 -22.30 1.41 3.22
CA GLU A 192 -21.22 1.91 4.08
C GLU A 192 -21.11 3.42 3.94
N LEU A 193 -20.95 4.12 5.06
CA LEU A 193 -20.67 5.54 5.13
C LEU A 193 -19.36 5.74 5.89
N VAL A 194 -18.47 6.55 5.34
CA VAL A 194 -17.17 6.87 5.96
C VAL A 194 -17.00 8.37 6.06
N TYR A 195 -16.59 8.82 7.24
CA TYR A 195 -16.12 10.17 7.50
C TYR A 195 -14.66 10.16 7.92
N LYS A 196 -13.79 10.78 7.09
CA LYS A 196 -12.38 11.05 7.37
C LYS A 196 -12.25 12.55 7.62
N PRO A 197 -11.99 13.00 8.86
CA PRO A 197 -11.70 14.40 9.13
C PRO A 197 -10.36 14.80 8.46
N GLY A 198 -10.31 16.01 7.90
CA GLY A 198 -9.08 16.66 7.45
C GLY A 198 -8.62 17.69 8.47
N HIS A 199 -7.38 18.18 8.37
CA HIS A 199 -6.89 19.30 9.17
C HIS A 199 -7.68 20.59 8.89
N ASP A 200 -8.22 20.70 7.68
CA ASP A 200 -9.22 21.71 7.27
C ASP A 200 -10.50 20.99 6.87
N SER A 201 -11.64 21.68 7.05
CA SER A 201 -12.96 21.16 6.62
C SER A 201 -13.00 20.84 5.12
N ILE A 202 -12.21 21.58 4.32
CA ILE A 202 -12.07 21.39 2.87
C ILE A 202 -11.35 20.06 2.55
N LEU A 203 -10.43 19.61 3.40
CA LEU A 203 -9.67 18.38 3.22
C LEU A 203 -10.38 17.14 3.80
N SER A 204 -11.53 17.32 4.44
CA SER A 204 -12.34 16.21 4.93
C SER A 204 -12.91 15.38 3.79
N THR A 205 -13.08 14.08 4.01
CA THR A 205 -13.74 13.17 3.08
C THR A 205 -14.99 12.60 3.74
N VAL A 206 -16.14 12.71 3.06
CA VAL A 206 -17.41 12.09 3.45
C VAL A 206 -17.97 11.40 2.24
N ALA A 207 -18.00 10.09 2.25
CA ALA A 207 -18.51 9.34 1.11
C ALA A 207 -19.24 8.07 1.57
N GLY A 208 -20.21 7.65 0.76
CA GLY A 208 -20.93 6.41 0.91
C GLY A 208 -20.71 5.47 -0.25
N ILE A 209 -20.84 4.18 0.01
CA ILE A 209 -20.80 3.13 -1.00
C ILE A 209 -21.89 2.11 -0.73
N TYR A 210 -22.53 1.66 -1.80
CA TYR A 210 -23.47 0.53 -1.78
C TYR A 210 -22.91 -0.60 -2.62
N ARG A 211 -22.90 -1.81 -2.05
CA ARG A 211 -22.44 -3.04 -2.69
C ARG A 211 -23.55 -4.07 -2.73
N PHE A 212 -23.64 -4.81 -3.84
CA PHE A 212 -24.56 -5.93 -4.00
C PHE A 212 -24.06 -6.91 -5.04
N SER A 213 -24.42 -8.19 -4.90
CA SER A 213 -24.12 -9.23 -5.88
C SER A 213 -25.36 -9.51 -6.72
N LYS A 214 -25.20 -9.60 -8.04
CA LYS A 214 -26.23 -9.97 -9.01
C LYS A 214 -25.59 -10.54 -10.28
N TRP A 215 -26.19 -11.58 -10.85
CA TRP A 215 -25.70 -12.21 -12.09
C TRP A 215 -24.25 -12.71 -12.01
N ASP A 216 -23.86 -13.28 -10.87
CA ASP A 216 -22.50 -13.76 -10.55
C ASP A 216 -21.43 -12.67 -10.57
N TYR A 217 -21.85 -11.39 -10.50
CA TYR A 217 -21.00 -10.23 -10.33
C TYR A 217 -21.30 -9.49 -9.02
N ASP A 218 -20.24 -8.96 -8.42
CA ASP A 218 -20.32 -7.97 -7.36
C ASP A 218 -20.25 -6.57 -7.97
N PHE A 219 -21.25 -5.75 -7.68
CA PHE A 219 -21.32 -4.37 -8.11
C PHE A 219 -21.15 -3.42 -6.93
N GLN A 220 -20.56 -2.29 -7.20
CA GLN A 220 -20.47 -1.20 -6.23
C GLN A 220 -20.74 0.16 -6.89
N PHE A 221 -21.39 1.04 -6.12
CA PHE A 221 -21.61 2.44 -6.46
C PHE A 221 -21.24 3.30 -5.28
N LEU A 222 -20.43 4.33 -5.51
CA LEU A 222 -19.98 5.25 -4.48
C LEU A 222 -20.29 6.69 -4.86
N GLY A 223 -20.43 7.54 -3.86
CA GLY A 223 -20.59 8.97 -4.05
C GLY A 223 -20.35 9.73 -2.76
N GLY A 224 -19.94 10.99 -2.90
CA GLY A 224 -19.68 11.88 -1.77
C GLY A 224 -18.73 13.00 -2.10
N GLN A 225 -18.01 13.44 -1.07
CA GLN A 225 -16.98 14.47 -1.15
C GLN A 225 -15.62 13.84 -0.74
N ALA A 226 -14.59 14.07 -1.55
CA ALA A 226 -13.21 13.70 -1.24
C ALA A 226 -12.32 14.94 -1.36
N GLY A 227 -11.97 15.54 -0.23
CA GLY A 227 -11.23 16.80 -0.22
C GLY A 227 -11.96 17.90 -1.01
N ASN A 228 -11.29 18.44 -2.01
CA ASN A 228 -11.83 19.51 -2.86
C ASN A 228 -12.73 19.04 -4.00
N ASP A 229 -13.06 17.76 -4.08
CA ASP A 229 -13.83 17.22 -5.19
C ASP A 229 -15.14 16.58 -4.72
N TRP A 230 -16.22 16.75 -5.49
CA TRP A 230 -17.32 15.80 -5.48
C TRP A 230 -16.90 14.55 -6.23
N VAL A 231 -17.25 13.39 -5.69
CA VAL A 231 -16.89 12.11 -6.30
C VAL A 231 -18.13 11.27 -6.55
N ILE A 232 -18.16 10.63 -7.71
CA ILE A 232 -19.10 9.56 -8.03
C ILE A 232 -18.31 8.44 -8.71
N GLY A 233 -18.57 7.20 -8.31
CA GLY A 233 -17.87 6.06 -8.90
C GLY A 233 -18.70 4.81 -8.92
N SER A 234 -18.24 3.85 -9.70
CA SER A 234 -18.82 2.52 -9.84
C SER A 234 -17.70 1.49 -10.02
N GLY A 235 -18.03 0.24 -9.73
CA GLY A 235 -17.12 -0.87 -9.98
C GLY A 235 -17.86 -2.18 -10.06
N TRP A 236 -17.21 -3.15 -10.67
CA TRP A 236 -17.67 -4.52 -10.73
C TRP A 236 -16.52 -5.51 -10.59
N SER A 237 -16.82 -6.69 -10.09
CA SER A 237 -15.93 -7.83 -10.03
C SER A 237 -16.71 -9.10 -10.27
N GLY A 238 -16.25 -9.95 -11.17
CA GLY A 238 -16.91 -11.19 -11.50
C GLY A 238 -16.01 -12.11 -12.31
N ASP A 239 -16.61 -13.10 -12.95
CA ASP A 239 -15.93 -14.12 -13.73
C ASP A 239 -16.48 -14.17 -15.15
N ILE A 240 -15.58 -14.32 -16.14
CA ILE A 240 -15.92 -14.61 -17.52
C ILE A 240 -15.18 -15.89 -17.95
N TYR A 241 -15.89 -17.01 -18.05
CA TYR A 241 -15.31 -18.30 -18.48
C TYR A 241 -14.08 -18.73 -17.64
N GLY A 242 -14.09 -18.48 -16.32
CA GLY A 242 -13.02 -18.80 -15.40
C GLY A 242 -11.92 -17.74 -15.32
N ALA A 243 -12.04 -16.64 -16.06
CA ALA A 243 -11.18 -15.49 -15.94
C ALA A 243 -11.81 -14.44 -15.03
N GLY A 244 -11.10 -14.00 -13.99
CA GLY A 244 -11.52 -12.85 -13.20
C GLY A 244 -11.60 -11.60 -14.07
N PHE A 245 -12.71 -10.86 -13.99
CA PHE A 245 -12.93 -9.63 -14.74
C PHE A 245 -13.44 -8.53 -13.82
N ARG A 246 -12.69 -7.41 -13.76
CA ARG A 246 -12.97 -6.32 -12.85
C ARG A 246 -12.86 -4.98 -13.55
N GLY A 247 -13.60 -4.00 -13.05
CA GLY A 247 -13.46 -2.64 -13.49
C GLY A 247 -13.90 -1.64 -12.45
N GLU A 248 -13.32 -0.47 -12.52
CA GLU A 248 -13.63 0.69 -11.69
C GLU A 248 -13.65 1.94 -12.55
N LEU A 249 -14.56 2.83 -12.21
CA LEU A 249 -14.67 4.17 -12.78
C LEU A 249 -14.98 5.15 -11.66
N THR A 250 -14.18 6.22 -11.54
CA THR A 250 -14.46 7.34 -10.62
C THR A 250 -14.31 8.66 -11.34
N HIS A 251 -15.31 9.51 -11.16
CA HIS A 251 -15.31 10.89 -11.64
C HIS A 251 -15.16 11.85 -10.46
N PHE A 252 -14.25 12.81 -10.62
CA PHE A 252 -13.93 13.86 -9.65
C PHE A 252 -14.32 15.21 -10.26
N GLU A 253 -15.33 15.88 -9.67
CA GLU A 253 -15.76 17.21 -10.05
C GLU A 253 -15.29 18.24 -9.02
N PRO A 254 -14.45 19.22 -9.40
CA PRO A 254 -13.94 20.23 -8.50
C PRO A 254 -15.05 21.02 -7.80
N ARG A 255 -14.89 21.24 -6.51
CA ARG A 255 -15.76 22.13 -5.71
C ARG A 255 -15.34 23.59 -5.81
N ASN A 256 -14.10 23.85 -6.21
CA ASN A 256 -13.53 25.18 -6.39
C ASN A 256 -12.48 25.16 -7.50
N SER A 257 -11.94 26.33 -7.86
CA SER A 257 -10.96 26.52 -8.94
C SER A 257 -9.55 25.94 -8.64
N ASN A 258 -9.30 25.46 -7.41
CA ASN A 258 -7.98 24.96 -7.00
C ASN A 258 -7.80 23.47 -7.33
N SER A 259 -8.77 22.81 -7.94
CA SER A 259 -8.70 21.41 -8.33
C SER A 259 -9.08 21.27 -9.81
N VAL A 260 -8.58 20.22 -10.47
CA VAL A 260 -8.85 19.94 -11.88
C VAL A 260 -9.81 18.75 -11.95
N ARG A 261 -10.83 18.84 -12.82
CA ARG A 261 -11.73 17.72 -13.11
C ARG A 261 -10.94 16.51 -13.59
N ALA A 262 -11.30 15.33 -13.12
CA ALA A 262 -10.69 14.09 -13.59
C ALA A 262 -11.71 12.95 -13.66
N THR A 263 -11.54 12.11 -14.66
CA THR A 263 -12.18 10.79 -14.74
C THR A 263 -11.10 9.74 -14.83
N VAL A 264 -11.13 8.79 -13.91
CA VAL A 264 -10.16 7.70 -13.83
C VAL A 264 -10.89 6.38 -13.98
N ALA A 265 -10.44 5.54 -14.89
CA ALA A 265 -11.02 4.24 -15.15
C ALA A 265 -9.93 3.16 -15.18
N SER A 266 -10.22 2.01 -14.59
CA SER A 266 -9.33 0.86 -14.63
C SER A 266 -10.14 -0.40 -14.93
N ILE A 267 -9.65 -1.20 -15.89
CA ILE A 267 -10.25 -2.51 -16.25
C ILE A 267 -9.15 -3.55 -16.16
N SER A 268 -9.44 -4.68 -15.55
CA SER A 268 -8.47 -5.78 -15.40
C SER A 268 -9.10 -7.15 -15.67
N ALA A 269 -8.26 -8.06 -16.14
CA ALA A 269 -8.57 -9.47 -16.26
C ALA A 269 -7.41 -10.32 -15.75
N ASP A 270 -7.73 -11.43 -15.10
CA ASP A 270 -6.74 -12.40 -14.65
C ASP A 270 -7.22 -13.84 -14.89
N TYR A 271 -6.26 -14.72 -15.13
CA TYR A 271 -6.54 -16.13 -15.35
C TYR A 271 -5.44 -17.02 -14.80
N THR A 272 -5.84 -18.07 -14.08
CA THR A 272 -4.93 -19.11 -13.61
C THR A 272 -5.15 -20.40 -14.43
N PHE A 273 -4.15 -20.78 -15.20
CA PHE A 273 -4.14 -22.00 -15.99
C PHE A 273 -4.02 -23.25 -15.12
N LYS A 274 -4.40 -24.42 -15.66
CA LYS A 274 -4.30 -25.72 -14.95
C LYS A 274 -2.89 -26.07 -14.49
N ASN A 275 -1.86 -25.54 -15.15
CA ASN A 275 -0.45 -25.72 -14.77
C ASN A 275 0.05 -24.67 -13.76
N SER A 276 -0.89 -23.99 -13.09
CA SER A 276 -0.64 -22.94 -12.10
C SER A 276 0.04 -21.68 -12.66
N LEU A 277 0.08 -21.50 -13.99
CA LEU A 277 0.51 -20.26 -14.58
C LEU A 277 -0.59 -19.19 -14.37
N PHE A 278 -0.25 -18.10 -13.70
CA PHE A 278 -1.13 -16.95 -13.49
C PHE A 278 -0.77 -15.84 -14.48
N LEU A 279 -1.77 -15.33 -15.18
CA LEU A 279 -1.67 -14.14 -16.02
C LEU A 279 -2.61 -13.07 -15.48
N HIS A 280 -2.15 -11.83 -15.47
CA HIS A 280 -2.97 -10.67 -15.14
C HIS A 280 -2.64 -9.52 -16.09
N THR A 281 -3.66 -8.82 -16.54
CA THR A 281 -3.54 -7.60 -17.33
C THR A 281 -4.48 -6.53 -16.80
N SER A 282 -4.07 -5.27 -16.92
CA SER A 282 -4.91 -4.13 -16.53
C SER A 282 -4.64 -2.93 -17.44
N ILE A 283 -5.66 -2.13 -17.66
CA ILE A 283 -5.61 -0.87 -18.40
C ILE A 283 -6.07 0.23 -17.46
N LEU A 284 -5.30 1.31 -17.37
CA LEU A 284 -5.65 2.54 -16.69
C LEU A 284 -5.86 3.66 -17.70
N TYR A 285 -6.92 4.41 -17.49
CA TYR A 285 -7.18 5.69 -18.18
C TYR A 285 -7.32 6.79 -17.14
N THR A 286 -6.61 7.92 -17.36
CA THR A 286 -6.71 9.12 -16.53
C THR A 286 -6.93 10.33 -17.44
N SER A 287 -8.10 10.97 -17.35
CA SER A 287 -8.49 12.02 -18.30
C SER A 287 -7.59 13.25 -18.28
N ASN A 288 -7.00 13.59 -17.12
CA ASN A 288 -6.04 14.68 -16.93
C ASN A 288 -4.57 14.24 -17.06
N GLY A 289 -4.34 12.96 -17.39
CA GLY A 289 -3.00 12.45 -17.67
C GLY A 289 -2.40 13.03 -18.95
N LYS A 290 -1.09 13.09 -19.01
CA LYS A 290 -0.34 13.62 -20.15
C LYS A 290 -0.35 12.65 -21.34
N THR A 291 -0.33 13.19 -22.56
CA THR A 291 -0.23 12.42 -23.82
C THR A 291 1.16 12.54 -24.48
N GLY A 292 2.15 12.95 -23.76
CA GLY A 292 3.56 13.06 -24.16
C GLY A 292 4.41 12.78 -22.94
N LYS A 293 5.58 13.37 -22.84
CA LYS A 293 6.47 13.23 -21.70
C LYS A 293 5.74 13.55 -20.40
N ALA A 294 5.54 12.54 -19.60
CA ALA A 294 4.57 12.58 -18.50
C ALA A 294 5.19 12.87 -17.13
N GLY A 295 6.51 12.75 -16.96
CA GLY A 295 6.99 12.90 -15.62
C GLY A 295 8.48 12.84 -15.46
N GLY A 296 8.93 12.20 -14.44
CA GLY A 296 10.28 12.09 -13.95
C GLY A 296 10.29 11.43 -12.58
N MET A 297 11.27 11.74 -11.74
CA MET A 297 11.52 11.10 -10.45
C MET A 297 10.37 11.16 -9.43
N ASP A 298 9.37 12.02 -9.66
CA ASP A 298 8.18 12.14 -8.79
C ASP A 298 7.40 10.83 -8.64
N VAL A 299 7.47 9.93 -9.62
CA VAL A 299 6.79 8.62 -9.62
C VAL A 299 7.16 7.76 -8.41
N LEU A 300 8.44 7.77 -8.00
CA LEU A 300 8.93 6.96 -6.88
C LEU A 300 8.78 7.65 -5.52
N PHE A 301 8.91 8.98 -5.51
CA PHE A 301 9.01 9.76 -4.27
C PHE A 301 7.74 10.54 -3.93
N ASN A 302 6.73 10.51 -4.83
CA ASN A 302 5.51 11.24 -4.61
C ASN A 302 4.64 10.53 -3.54
N SER A 303 4.66 11.07 -2.34
CA SER A 303 3.76 10.67 -1.25
C SER A 303 2.29 11.04 -1.49
N ASP A 304 2.00 11.81 -2.55
CA ASP A 304 0.69 12.39 -2.81
C ASP A 304 -0.13 11.64 -3.88
N MET A 305 0.18 10.35 -4.12
CA MET A 305 -0.69 9.52 -4.95
C MET A 305 -2.13 9.56 -4.44
N SER A 306 -3.05 9.84 -5.33
CA SER A 306 -4.48 9.89 -5.03
C SER A 306 -5.25 9.04 -6.04
N ALA A 307 -6.47 8.64 -5.69
CA ALA A 307 -7.37 7.93 -6.59
C ALA A 307 -7.67 8.72 -7.88
N LYS A 308 -7.44 10.04 -7.85
CA LYS A 308 -7.57 10.95 -8.97
C LYS A 308 -6.35 10.91 -9.93
N GLN A 309 -5.19 10.46 -9.45
CA GLN A 309 -3.93 10.39 -10.21
C GLN A 309 -3.15 9.14 -9.82
N LEU A 310 -3.43 8.03 -10.50
CA LEU A 310 -2.79 6.74 -10.31
C LEU A 310 -1.61 6.50 -11.26
N SER A 311 -1.43 7.35 -12.27
CA SER A 311 -0.31 7.46 -13.20
C SER A 311 -0.27 8.89 -13.74
N PHE A 312 0.89 9.38 -14.13
CA PHE A 312 1.04 10.69 -14.77
C PHE A 312 0.68 10.62 -16.27
N ALA A 313 0.84 9.46 -16.91
CA ALA A 313 0.40 9.23 -18.28
C ALA A 313 -1.13 9.09 -18.36
N ARG A 314 -1.69 9.45 -19.53
CA ARG A 314 -3.14 9.29 -19.79
C ARG A 314 -3.56 7.84 -19.89
N TYR A 315 -2.72 7.00 -20.45
CA TYR A 315 -2.94 5.56 -20.60
C TYR A 315 -1.75 4.79 -20.04
N SER A 316 -2.04 3.79 -19.21
CA SER A 316 -1.03 2.85 -18.72
C SER A 316 -1.55 1.43 -18.88
N LEU A 317 -0.70 0.55 -19.40
CA LEU A 317 -0.98 -0.86 -19.61
C LEU A 317 -0.14 -1.67 -18.64
N PHE A 318 -0.75 -2.57 -17.89
CA PHE A 318 -0.07 -3.48 -16.98
C PHE A 318 -0.18 -4.92 -17.46
N GLY A 319 0.89 -5.68 -17.30
CA GLY A 319 0.92 -7.12 -17.49
C GLY A 319 1.72 -7.80 -16.40
N GLN A 320 1.25 -8.97 -15.96
CA GLN A 320 1.97 -9.82 -15.01
C GLN A 320 1.82 -11.28 -15.40
N ILE A 321 2.91 -12.01 -15.26
CA ILE A 321 2.98 -13.46 -15.33
C ILE A 321 3.63 -13.98 -14.05
N SER A 322 3.04 -15.02 -13.43
CA SER A 322 3.58 -15.65 -12.24
C SER A 322 3.39 -17.14 -12.31
N LYS A 323 4.39 -17.90 -11.86
CA LYS A 323 4.32 -19.36 -11.84
C LYS A 323 5.08 -19.92 -10.64
N PRO A 324 4.49 -20.80 -9.83
CA PRO A 324 5.24 -21.66 -8.93
C PRO A 324 6.05 -22.67 -9.76
N ILE A 325 7.36 -22.53 -9.73
CA ILE A 325 8.32 -23.43 -10.40
C ILE A 325 8.42 -24.75 -9.61
N THR A 326 8.40 -24.61 -8.28
CA THR A 326 8.21 -25.70 -7.32
C THR A 326 7.21 -25.23 -6.25
N PRO A 327 6.69 -26.09 -5.36
CA PRO A 327 5.80 -25.68 -4.28
C PRO A 327 6.39 -24.61 -3.35
N LEU A 328 7.73 -24.50 -3.28
CA LEU A 328 8.43 -23.55 -2.42
C LEU A 328 9.03 -22.35 -3.18
N PHE A 329 9.07 -22.41 -4.50
CA PHE A 329 9.77 -21.42 -5.32
C PHE A 329 8.86 -20.86 -6.42
N THR A 330 8.60 -19.55 -6.37
CA THR A 330 7.77 -18.83 -7.35
C THR A 330 8.60 -17.81 -8.10
N GLY A 331 8.48 -17.80 -9.41
CA GLY A 331 8.99 -16.74 -10.27
C GLY A 331 7.84 -15.90 -10.83
N SER A 332 8.04 -14.60 -10.91
CA SER A 332 7.09 -13.68 -11.52
C SER A 332 7.79 -12.54 -12.27
N PHE A 333 7.08 -12.03 -13.28
CA PHE A 333 7.44 -10.83 -14.02
C PHE A 333 6.22 -9.93 -14.11
N SER A 334 6.42 -8.64 -13.91
CA SER A 334 5.40 -7.62 -14.11
C SER A 334 5.94 -6.49 -14.96
N GLY A 335 5.07 -5.78 -15.63
CA GLY A 335 5.46 -4.63 -16.44
C GLY A 335 4.35 -3.61 -16.54
N ILE A 336 4.72 -2.33 -16.66
CA ILE A 336 3.84 -1.22 -17.02
C ILE A 336 4.42 -0.57 -18.26
N VAL A 337 3.56 -0.31 -19.24
CA VAL A 337 3.92 0.42 -20.45
C VAL A 337 3.01 1.64 -20.55
N ASN A 338 3.61 2.80 -20.84
CA ASN A 338 2.90 4.04 -21.11
C ASN A 338 2.94 4.34 -22.63
N PRO A 339 1.90 3.98 -23.39
CA PRO A 339 1.90 4.17 -24.84
C PRO A 339 2.02 5.63 -25.27
N SER A 340 1.68 6.57 -24.38
CA SER A 340 1.69 8.00 -24.69
C SER A 340 3.08 8.62 -24.75
N ASP A 341 4.06 8.06 -24.00
CA ASP A 341 5.44 8.57 -23.94
C ASP A 341 6.52 7.52 -24.23
N GLY A 342 6.11 6.26 -24.45
CA GLY A 342 6.99 5.15 -24.80
C GLY A 342 7.80 4.59 -23.63
N SER A 343 7.65 5.11 -22.42
CA SER A 343 8.35 4.61 -21.25
C SER A 343 7.74 3.32 -20.70
N PHE A 344 8.56 2.51 -20.05
CA PHE A 344 8.09 1.26 -19.46
C PHE A 344 8.87 0.88 -18.21
N TYR A 345 8.17 0.17 -17.33
CA TYR A 345 8.70 -0.49 -16.14
C TYR A 345 8.72 -1.99 -16.34
N PHE A 346 9.74 -2.67 -15.81
CA PHE A 346 9.85 -4.13 -15.76
C PHE A 346 10.26 -4.58 -14.37
N GLY A 347 9.48 -5.50 -13.76
CA GLY A 347 9.63 -5.98 -12.39
C GLY A 347 9.76 -7.49 -12.30
N PRO A 348 10.99 -8.07 -12.40
CA PRO A 348 11.23 -9.47 -12.07
C PRO A 348 11.18 -9.69 -10.57
N ALA A 349 10.61 -10.83 -10.12
CA ALA A 349 10.62 -11.22 -8.73
C ALA A 349 10.73 -12.74 -8.57
N LEU A 350 11.52 -13.17 -7.60
CA LEU A 350 11.73 -14.54 -7.17
C LEU A 350 11.41 -14.65 -5.69
N THR A 351 10.55 -15.57 -5.31
CA THR A 351 10.16 -15.83 -3.92
C THR A 351 10.45 -17.28 -3.56
N TYR A 352 11.13 -17.50 -2.44
CA TYR A 352 11.46 -18.80 -1.92
C TYR A 352 11.02 -18.97 -0.47
N SER A 353 10.11 -19.92 -0.21
CA SER A 353 9.68 -20.30 1.13
C SER A 353 10.73 -21.24 1.74
N MET A 354 11.65 -20.69 2.53
CA MET A 354 12.75 -21.44 3.15
C MET A 354 12.23 -22.36 4.28
N LEU A 355 11.30 -21.86 5.07
CA LEU A 355 10.58 -22.56 6.15
C LEU A 355 9.10 -22.11 6.13
N ASN A 356 8.25 -22.75 6.92
CA ASN A 356 6.83 -22.40 7.01
C ASN A 356 6.57 -20.92 7.38
N ASN A 357 7.53 -20.28 8.04
CA ASN A 357 7.44 -18.91 8.52
C ASN A 357 8.63 -18.04 8.11
N LEU A 358 9.51 -18.53 7.22
CA LEU A 358 10.67 -17.80 6.72
C LEU A 358 10.67 -17.76 5.19
N GLU A 359 10.64 -16.57 4.63
CA GLU A 359 10.56 -16.28 3.20
C GLU A 359 11.73 -15.41 2.76
N LEU A 360 12.37 -15.77 1.66
CA LEU A 360 13.33 -14.97 0.92
C LEU A 360 12.69 -14.47 -0.37
N MET A 361 12.83 -13.17 -0.67
CA MET A 361 12.43 -12.57 -1.94
C MET A 361 13.57 -11.74 -2.53
N LEU A 362 13.80 -11.91 -3.83
CA LEU A 362 14.65 -11.06 -4.64
C LEU A 362 13.78 -10.42 -5.72
N THR A 363 13.85 -9.10 -5.87
CA THR A 363 13.07 -8.40 -6.90
C THR A 363 13.82 -7.19 -7.44
N GLY A 364 13.52 -6.83 -8.69
CA GLY A 364 14.00 -5.64 -9.36
C GLY A 364 12.86 -4.71 -9.73
N GLN A 365 13.13 -3.41 -9.74
CA GLN A 365 12.29 -2.39 -10.36
C GLN A 365 13.15 -1.68 -11.39
N LEU A 366 12.95 -2.03 -12.68
CA LEU A 366 13.76 -1.59 -13.79
C LEU A 366 12.92 -0.62 -14.63
N PHE A 367 13.37 0.63 -14.72
CA PHE A 367 12.64 1.70 -15.39
C PHE A 367 13.38 2.12 -16.65
N PHE A 368 12.64 2.35 -17.75
CA PHE A 368 13.18 2.65 -19.06
C PHE A 368 12.33 3.71 -19.78
N GLY A 369 13.00 4.60 -20.50
CA GLY A 369 12.35 5.64 -21.29
C GLY A 369 13.32 6.77 -21.62
N ASP A 370 12.90 7.68 -22.49
CA ASP A 370 13.63 8.90 -22.77
C ASP A 370 13.52 9.88 -21.60
N ALA A 371 14.47 10.80 -21.49
CA ALA A 371 14.45 11.85 -20.46
C ALA A 371 13.14 12.64 -20.45
N GLY A 372 12.54 12.82 -19.28
CA GLY A 372 11.26 13.51 -19.04
C GLY A 372 10.02 12.66 -19.33
N THR A 373 10.14 11.37 -19.66
CA THR A 373 9.03 10.42 -19.67
C THR A 373 8.74 9.92 -18.26
N GLU A 374 7.59 9.25 -18.04
CA GLU A 374 7.19 8.83 -16.68
C GLU A 374 8.25 7.95 -16.00
N PHE A 375 8.92 7.07 -16.76
CA PHE A 375 9.90 6.13 -16.22
C PHE A 375 11.36 6.40 -16.64
N GLY A 376 11.62 7.37 -17.52
CA GLY A 376 12.93 7.53 -18.15
C GLY A 376 14.04 8.07 -17.25
N ASP A 377 13.72 8.85 -16.22
CA ASP A 377 14.71 9.48 -15.35
C ASP A 377 14.93 8.76 -14.01
N ILE A 378 14.31 7.59 -13.82
CA ILE A 378 14.27 6.91 -12.53
C ILE A 378 15.53 6.07 -12.29
N GLY A 379 15.91 5.22 -13.26
CA GLY A 379 17.00 4.25 -13.09
C GLY A 379 16.55 2.90 -12.57
N GLN A 380 17.44 2.17 -11.88
CA GLN A 380 17.25 0.75 -11.57
C GLN A 380 17.33 0.50 -10.06
N ILE A 381 16.40 -0.29 -9.52
CA ILE A 381 16.37 -0.65 -8.11
C ILE A 381 16.36 -2.17 -7.97
N ALA A 382 17.20 -2.69 -7.09
CA ALA A 382 17.21 -4.11 -6.72
C ALA A 382 16.94 -4.24 -5.21
N PHE A 383 16.16 -5.26 -4.84
CA PHE A 383 15.81 -5.54 -3.47
C PHE A 383 16.07 -7.00 -3.12
N GLY A 384 16.57 -7.21 -1.90
CA GLY A 384 16.59 -8.50 -1.23
C GLY A 384 15.83 -8.43 0.09
N ARG A 385 14.86 -9.30 0.31
CA ARG A 385 14.03 -9.33 1.51
C ARG A 385 14.07 -10.71 2.16
N LEU A 386 14.37 -10.75 3.46
CA LEU A 386 14.19 -11.93 4.31
C LEU A 386 13.12 -11.60 5.35
N LYS A 387 12.04 -12.39 5.40
CA LYS A 387 10.89 -12.17 6.29
C LYS A 387 10.64 -13.40 7.15
N TRP A 388 10.57 -13.18 8.47
CA TRP A 388 10.16 -14.17 9.46
C TRP A 388 8.88 -13.74 10.16
N SER A 389 7.85 -14.62 10.14
CA SER A 389 6.52 -14.36 10.72
C SER A 389 6.31 -15.22 11.98
N PHE A 390 5.62 -14.68 13.00
CA PHE A 390 5.33 -15.35 14.28
C PHE A 390 3.91 -15.10 14.78
#